data_8ce0c7e52d62ec1d5e9eeda29b5cc8dd
#
_entry.id   8ce0c7e52d62ec1d5e9eeda29b5cc8dd
#
_cell.length_a   1.000
_cell.length_b   1.000
_cell.length_c   1.000
_cell.angle_alpha   90.00
_cell.angle_beta   90.00
_cell.angle_gamma   90.00
#
_symmetry.space_group_name_H-M   'P 1'
#
loop_
_entity.id
_entity.type
_entity.pdbx_description
1 polymer ?
#
loop_
_entity_poly.entity_id
_entity_poly.type
_entity_poly.pdbx_seq_one_letter_code
_entity_poly.pdbx_strand_id
1 'polypeptide(L)'
;MFTEIKDCRTDSKGTNYNGERSTTISGIVCQAWGSSTPHKHLFKKLAAEKNYCRNPDNQKKPWCYTTSTKKRWEYCSIPDCGRKNAIGYFAVFLSICQ
;
A
#
# COMPACT_ATOMS: atom_id res chain seq x y z
N MET A 1 16.75 -8.91 -15.56
CA MET A 1 16.26 -8.50 -15.25
C MET A 1 15.88 -8.01 -14.40
N PHE A 2 15.92 -7.42 -14.21
CA PHE A 2 15.56 -7.00 -13.30
C PHE A 2 14.46 -6.51 -13.33
N THR A 3 13.92 -6.81 -12.85
CA THR A 3 12.65 -6.46 -12.88
C THR A 3 12.43 -5.27 -12.13
N GLU A 4 11.65 -4.37 -12.60
CA GLU A 4 11.40 -3.25 -11.92
C GLU A 4 10.49 -3.47 -10.82
N ILE A 5 10.76 -3.01 -9.64
CA ILE A 5 9.90 -3.13 -8.52
C ILE A 5 8.87 -2.07 -8.53
N LYS A 6 7.63 -2.46 -8.73
CA LYS A 6 6.58 -1.50 -8.72
C LYS A 6 5.83 -1.43 -7.43
N ASP A 7 6.03 -2.39 -6.55
CA ASP A 7 5.27 -2.45 -5.31
C ASP A 7 6.05 -1.81 -4.19
N CYS A 8 6.31 -0.53 -4.37
CA CYS A 8 7.06 0.25 -3.40
C CYS A 8 6.62 1.70 -3.50
N ARG A 9 6.95 2.52 -2.51
CA ARG A 9 6.58 3.93 -2.54
C ARG A 9 7.79 4.79 -2.86
N THR A 10 7.55 5.84 -3.62
CA THR A 10 8.63 6.72 -4.04
C THR A 10 8.86 7.87 -3.07
N ASP A 11 7.94 8.08 -2.14
CA ASP A 11 8.12 9.08 -1.10
C ASP A 11 7.62 8.50 0.21
N SER A 12 7.90 9.16 1.31
CA SER A 12 7.57 8.60 2.63
C SER A 12 6.08 8.38 2.82
N LYS A 13 5.25 9.22 2.22
CA LYS A 13 3.81 9.09 2.38
C LYS A 13 3.17 8.16 1.36
N GLY A 14 3.88 7.86 0.29
CA GLY A 14 3.34 7.00 -0.75
C GLY A 14 2.12 7.55 -1.43
N THR A 15 2.06 8.88 -1.64
CA THR A 15 0.90 9.49 -2.26
C THR A 15 0.73 9.06 -3.70
N ASN A 16 1.81 8.61 -4.35
CA ASN A 16 1.77 8.12 -5.71
C ASN A 16 1.87 6.61 -5.78
N TYR A 17 1.76 5.95 -4.65
CA TYR A 17 1.87 4.49 -4.64
C TYR A 17 0.75 3.88 -5.47
N ASN A 18 1.09 3.01 -6.39
CA ASN A 18 0.10 2.34 -7.22
C ASN A 18 0.38 0.84 -7.37
N GLY A 19 0.99 0.26 -6.36
CA GLY A 19 1.24 -1.17 -6.36
C GLY A 19 0.02 -1.98 -6.01
N GLU A 20 0.22 -3.23 -5.68
CA GLU A 20 -0.89 -4.16 -5.48
C GLU A 20 -0.98 -4.74 -4.07
N ARG A 21 -0.31 -4.11 -3.11
CA ARG A 21 -0.43 -4.55 -1.74
C ARG A 21 -1.87 -4.37 -1.28
N SER A 22 -2.45 -5.41 -0.74
CA SER A 22 -3.86 -5.38 -0.32
C SER A 22 -4.08 -5.92 1.07
N THR A 23 -3.06 -5.84 1.91
CA THR A 23 -3.20 -6.21 3.32
C THR A 23 -2.56 -5.12 4.16
N THR A 24 -3.07 -4.96 5.38
CA THR A 24 -2.58 -3.93 6.28
C THR A 24 -1.34 -4.41 7.02
N ILE A 25 -0.78 -3.51 7.81
CA ILE A 25 0.41 -3.83 8.60
C ILE A 25 0.14 -4.98 9.57
N SER A 26 -1.10 -5.18 10.00
CA SER A 26 -1.48 -6.30 10.86
C SER A 26 -1.89 -7.54 10.07
N GLY A 27 -1.81 -7.48 8.75
CA GLY A 27 -2.17 -8.63 7.93
C GLY A 27 -3.64 -8.75 7.61
N ILE A 28 -4.44 -7.71 7.87
CA ILE A 28 -5.86 -7.77 7.58
C ILE A 28 -6.08 -7.44 6.11
N VAL A 29 -6.91 -8.23 5.44
CA VAL A 29 -7.20 -8.00 4.03
C VAL A 29 -7.96 -6.69 3.87
N CYS A 30 -7.58 -5.90 2.87
CA CYS A 30 -8.24 -4.62 2.61
C CYS A 30 -9.62 -4.81 2.02
N GLN A 31 -10.53 -3.92 2.38
CA GLN A 31 -11.84 -3.84 1.77
C GLN A 31 -11.70 -3.18 0.40
N ALA A 32 -12.43 -3.64 -0.59
CA ALA A 32 -12.40 -3.02 -1.92
C ALA A 32 -12.90 -1.58 -1.82
N TRP A 33 -12.26 -0.66 -2.53
CA TRP A 33 -12.64 0.75 -2.49
C TRP A 33 -14.05 0.99 -3.02
N GLY A 34 -14.50 0.15 -3.94
CA GLY A 34 -15.86 0.28 -4.46
C GLY A 34 -16.94 -0.28 -3.57
N SER A 35 -16.56 -0.95 -2.48
CA SER A 35 -17.52 -1.57 -1.58
C SER A 35 -17.88 -0.65 -0.42
N SER A 36 -19.06 -0.81 0.13
CA SER A 36 -19.49 -0.08 1.32
C SER A 36 -19.53 -0.98 2.53
N THR A 37 -19.07 -2.21 2.42
CA THR A 37 -19.12 -3.15 3.53
C THR A 37 -17.76 -3.75 3.74
N PRO A 38 -17.41 -3.95 4.99
CA PRO A 38 -18.16 -3.61 6.18
C PRO A 38 -18.15 -2.13 6.53
N HIS A 39 -17.39 -1.29 5.80
CA HIS A 39 -17.27 0.12 6.13
C HIS A 39 -17.74 1.02 5.00
N LYS A 40 -18.69 1.90 5.31
CA LYS A 40 -19.10 2.92 4.36
C LYS A 40 -18.04 4.00 4.33
N HIS A 41 -17.81 4.59 3.16
CA HIS A 41 -16.79 5.62 3.05
C HIS A 41 -17.01 6.51 1.84
N LEU A 42 -16.21 7.55 1.71
CA LEU A 42 -16.35 8.55 0.67
C LEU A 42 -15.32 8.45 -0.46
N PHE A 43 -14.57 7.37 -0.51
CA PHE A 43 -13.53 7.22 -1.52
C PHE A 43 -13.89 6.26 -2.64
N LYS A 44 -15.17 6.19 -2.97
CA LYS A 44 -15.61 5.26 -4.03
C LYS A 44 -15.05 5.60 -5.39
N LYS A 45 -14.52 6.80 -5.57
CA LYS A 45 -13.85 7.14 -6.82
C LYS A 45 -12.63 6.28 -7.04
N LEU A 46 -12.16 5.58 -6.01
CA LEU A 46 -11.04 4.67 -6.14
C LEU A 46 -11.47 3.24 -6.48
N ALA A 47 -12.70 3.04 -6.92
CA ALA A 47 -13.19 1.68 -7.21
C ALA A 47 -12.30 0.93 -8.20
N ALA A 48 -11.70 1.63 -9.16
CA ALA A 48 -10.82 0.99 -10.12
C ALA A 48 -9.52 0.48 -9.51
N GLU A 49 -9.21 0.92 -8.28
CA GLU A 49 -8.00 0.51 -7.59
C GLU A 49 -8.22 -0.77 -6.78
N LYS A 50 -9.34 -1.43 -7.00
CA LYS A 50 -9.66 -2.70 -6.35
C LYS A 50 -9.58 -2.56 -4.83
N ASN A 51 -8.77 -3.39 -4.16
CA ASN A 51 -8.58 -3.26 -2.72
C ASN A 51 -7.11 -3.00 -2.40
N TYR A 52 -6.40 -2.35 -3.31
CA TYR A 52 -4.99 -2.05 -3.08
C TYR A 52 -4.83 -0.89 -2.12
N CYS A 53 -3.76 -0.93 -1.34
CA CYS A 53 -3.47 0.17 -0.42
C CYS A 53 -3.19 1.44 -1.23
N ARG A 54 -3.71 2.56 -0.77
CA ARG A 54 -3.54 3.85 -1.45
C ARG A 54 -3.46 4.96 -0.40
N ASN A 55 -3.08 6.14 -0.85
CA ASN A 55 -3.05 7.29 0.05
C ASN A 55 -3.78 8.47 -0.59
N PRO A 56 -5.12 8.42 -0.64
CA PRO A 56 -5.88 9.46 -1.33
C PRO A 56 -6.02 10.77 -0.58
N ASP A 57 -5.72 10.78 0.70
CA ASP A 57 -5.96 11.96 1.54
C ASP A 57 -4.72 12.41 2.31
N ASN A 58 -3.55 12.12 1.78
CA ASN A 58 -2.30 12.66 2.31
C ASN A 58 -2.01 12.24 3.75
N GLN A 59 -2.28 10.99 4.07
CA GLN A 59 -1.93 10.43 5.37
C GLN A 59 -0.43 10.15 5.42
N LYS A 60 0.05 9.66 6.54
CA LYS A 60 1.48 9.39 6.71
C LYS A 60 1.97 8.23 5.86
N LYS A 61 1.09 7.30 5.50
CA LYS A 61 1.43 6.12 4.71
C LYS A 61 0.23 5.70 3.90
N PRO A 62 0.41 4.86 2.89
CA PRO A 62 -0.74 4.24 2.24
C PRO A 62 -1.53 3.40 3.23
N TRP A 63 -2.81 3.31 3.02
CA TRP A 63 -3.72 2.66 3.95
C TRP A 63 -4.89 2.07 3.18
N CYS A 64 -5.76 1.38 3.89
CA CYS A 64 -7.00 0.90 3.30
C CYS A 64 -8.03 0.73 4.40
N TYR A 65 -9.30 0.70 4.02
CA TYR A 65 -10.33 0.22 4.92
C TYR A 65 -10.16 -1.28 5.03
N THR A 66 -10.48 -1.87 6.17
CA THR A 66 -10.24 -3.30 6.36
C THR A 66 -11.51 -4.10 6.20
N THR A 67 -11.34 -5.41 6.05
CA THR A 67 -12.48 -6.32 6.03
C THR A 67 -12.94 -6.68 7.45
N SER A 68 -12.25 -6.19 8.47
CA SER A 68 -12.64 -6.47 9.85
C SER A 68 -13.64 -5.43 10.33
N THR A 69 -14.72 -5.87 10.93
CA THR A 69 -15.71 -4.94 11.49
C THR A 69 -15.15 -4.22 12.70
N LYS A 70 -14.07 -4.73 13.29
CA LYS A 70 -13.50 -4.14 14.48
C LYS A 70 -12.44 -3.10 14.21
N LYS A 71 -11.96 -3.00 12.97
CA LYS A 71 -10.96 -2.01 12.63
C LYS A 71 -11.34 -1.37 11.31
N ARG A 72 -11.72 -0.11 11.36
CA ARG A 72 -12.23 0.58 10.18
C ARG A 72 -11.18 0.71 9.09
N TRP A 73 -9.97 1.11 9.45
CA TRP A 73 -8.89 1.29 8.49
C TRP A 73 -7.55 1.07 9.19
N GLU A 74 -6.52 0.86 8.40
CA GLU A 74 -5.20 0.67 8.96
C GLU A 74 -4.16 0.97 7.90
N TYR A 75 -2.99 1.40 8.32
CA TYR A 75 -1.89 1.62 7.40
C TYR A 75 -1.41 0.31 6.81
N CYS A 76 -0.81 0.40 5.63
CA CYS A 76 -0.16 -0.72 4.98
C CYS A 76 1.35 -0.54 5.10
N SER A 77 2.08 -1.64 5.08
CA SER A 77 3.52 -1.58 5.15
C SER A 77 4.08 -1.68 3.74
N ILE A 78 4.44 -0.55 3.17
CA ILE A 78 4.93 -0.48 1.80
C ILE A 78 6.40 -0.09 1.84
N PRO A 79 7.30 -0.84 1.22
CA PRO A 79 8.72 -0.50 1.25
C PRO A 79 9.04 0.73 0.41
N ASP A 80 10.15 1.39 0.72
CA ASP A 80 10.64 2.51 -0.07
C ASP A 80 11.26 1.99 -1.35
N CYS A 81 11.02 2.67 -2.45
CA CYS A 81 11.62 2.28 -3.72
C CYS A 81 13.08 2.66 -3.81
N GLY A 82 13.40 3.83 -3.66
CA GLY A 82 14.67 4.34 -4.01
C GLY A 82 15.70 4.44 -2.95
N ARG A 83 15.51 3.75 -1.84
CA ARG A 83 16.41 3.86 -0.78
C ARG A 83 17.60 3.09 -1.06
N LYS A 84 18.55 3.62 -1.44
CA LYS A 84 19.70 2.88 -1.69
C LYS A 84 20.58 2.82 -0.58
N ASN A 85 20.51 2.87 -0.37
CA ASN A 85 21.07 2.74 0.41
C ASN A 85 21.70 2.25 0.65
N ALA A 86 21.87 2.30 0.68
CA ALA A 86 22.30 1.97 0.89
C ALA A 86 22.71 1.03 0.88
N ILE A 87 22.75 0.64 0.61
CA ILE A 87 23.07 -0.22 0.57
C ILE A 87 22.90 -0.78 -0.11
N GLY A 88 22.95 -0.62 -0.71
CA GLY A 88 22.65 -0.92 -1.16
C GLY A 88 22.01 -1.31 -1.69
N TYR A 89 21.78 -1.46 -2.10
CA TYR A 89 21.09 -1.67 -2.43
C TYR A 89 20.40 -2.40 -2.52
N PHE A 90 20.26 -2.58 -2.82
CA PHE A 90 19.64 -3.03 -2.76
C PHE A 90 19.00 -3.73 -2.71
N ALA A 91 19.06 -3.67 -2.73
CA ALA A 91 18.58 -4.29 -2.59
C ALA A 91 17.83 -4.72 -2.70
N VAL A 92 17.82 -4.84 -3.32
CA VAL A 92 17.38 -5.20 -3.25
C VAL A 92 17.01 -5.79 -3.37
N PHE A 93 17.19 -5.87 -3.69
CA PHE A 93 17.11 -6.14 -3.61
C PHE A 93 16.89 -6.88 -3.45
N LEU A 94 17.25 -7.16 -3.74
CA LEU A 94 17.31 -7.63 -3.37
C LEU A 94 16.86 -8.18 -2.87
N SER A 95 16.98 -8.32 -3.07
CA SER A 95 16.85 -8.68 -2.54
C SER A 95 16.67 -9.16 -2.37
N ILE A 96 17.01 -9.34 -2.92
CA ILE A 96 17.22 -9.55 -2.72
C ILE A 96 17.39 -9.93 -2.41
N CYS A 97 17.65 -10.21 -2.92
CA CYS A 97 18.10 -10.29 -2.42
C CYS A 97 18.33 -10.52 -1.91
N GLN A 98 18.61 -10.72 -2.11
CA GLN A 98 19.00 -10.71 -1.45
C GLN A 98 19.03 -10.85 -1.00
#